data_8a8f6fad1c90b0c5536ae90ed32aa322
#
_entry.id   8a8f6fad1c90b0c5536ae90ed32aa322
#
_cell.length_a   1.000
_cell.length_b   1.000
_cell.length_c   1.000
_cell.angle_alpha   90.00
_cell.angle_beta   90.00
_cell.angle_gamma   90.00
#
_symmetry.space_group_name_H-M   'P 1'
#
loop_
_entity.id
_entity.type
_entity.pdbx_description
1 polymer ?
#
loop_
_entity_poly.entity_id
_entity_poly.type
_entity_poly.pdbx_seq_one_letter_code
_entity_poly.pdbx_strand_id
1 'polypeptide(L)'
;MTNFLQEDQARMVRKFFQLLRLAIGSSSEVPQVAKDEWPAIYALALKQTLLGIAFDGMRKMGASAEVDPDLLMTWMGKCKLIERRNYKHLAAVVKAVEWFGKKGFRSCILKGVGNALLYPNPMHRVSGDIDVWVEGRPSEVIAFVRSIAPKEKASYHHIEFPKLDDIPVEVHYRPCYLQSPWHNHRLQQFFASMAQEQFAHEVKVEQGAFATPTASFNAIYQLVHIYNHLFQEGIGLRQLLDYYFIMLNVECGPTQPSTFNIQLTLRRLGLWKFAGAVMYVLHEVFDLPEDKMIAPMDEQRGRLLLEEVLRGGNFGQHDESHHHLQGAVGHNILRLQRDFRLLRYYPEEALAEPFFRLWHFIWRQRHA
;
A
#
# COMPACT_ATOMS: atom_id res chain seq x y z
N MET A 1 13.58 -18.92 -6.18
CA MET A 1 13.16 -17.60 -5.67
C MET A 1 13.68 -16.42 -6.51
N THR A 2 14.91 -16.28 -6.89
CA THR A 2 15.50 -15.06 -7.49
C THR A 2 16.34 -15.34 -8.74
N ASN A 3 15.83 -16.18 -9.65
CA ASN A 3 16.56 -16.58 -10.90
C ASN A 3 16.88 -15.41 -11.84
N PHE A 4 16.35 -14.20 -11.59
CA PHE A 4 16.59 -12.98 -12.36
C PHE A 4 17.65 -12.07 -11.74
N LEU A 5 18.11 -12.36 -10.51
CA LEU A 5 19.16 -11.62 -9.82
C LEU A 5 20.51 -12.34 -9.96
N GLN A 6 21.59 -11.56 -9.97
CA GLN A 6 22.94 -12.13 -9.79
C GLN A 6 23.03 -12.78 -8.40
N GLU A 7 23.89 -13.77 -8.25
CA GLU A 7 23.97 -14.60 -7.04
C GLU A 7 24.20 -13.78 -5.76
N ASP A 8 25.07 -12.77 -5.81
CA ASP A 8 25.33 -11.87 -4.67
C ASP A 8 24.12 -11.01 -4.33
N GLN A 9 23.39 -10.50 -5.34
CA GLN A 9 22.16 -9.75 -5.10
C GLN A 9 21.07 -10.64 -4.48
N ALA A 10 20.93 -11.86 -4.97
CA ALA A 10 19.99 -12.83 -4.42
C ALA A 10 20.31 -13.18 -2.97
N ARG A 11 21.60 -13.27 -2.61
CA ARG A 11 22.04 -13.48 -1.22
C ARG A 11 21.66 -12.31 -0.33
N MET A 12 21.89 -11.06 -0.76
CA MET A 12 21.53 -9.86 0.00
C MET A 12 20.03 -9.74 0.20
N VAL A 13 19.22 -10.03 -0.83
CA VAL A 13 17.75 -10.04 -0.75
C VAL A 13 17.26 -11.07 0.27
N ARG A 14 17.83 -12.29 0.31
CA ARG A 14 17.47 -13.30 1.30
C ARG A 14 17.77 -12.83 2.74
N LYS A 15 18.96 -12.26 2.98
CA LYS A 15 19.33 -11.70 4.29
C LYS A 15 18.41 -10.54 4.70
N PHE A 16 18.05 -9.71 3.74
CA PHE A 16 17.09 -8.63 3.97
C PHE A 16 15.71 -9.16 4.37
N PHE A 17 15.20 -10.22 3.72
CA PHE A 17 13.93 -10.85 4.12
C PHE A 17 13.98 -11.47 5.51
N GLN A 18 15.07 -12.16 5.86
CA GLN A 18 15.29 -12.67 7.22
C GLN A 18 15.29 -11.53 8.25
N LEU A 19 15.95 -10.41 7.94
CA LEU A 19 15.95 -9.23 8.80
C LEU A 19 14.55 -8.65 9.00
N LEU A 20 13.75 -8.58 7.93
CA LEU A 20 12.35 -8.11 8.01
C LEU A 20 11.49 -9.05 8.85
N ARG A 21 11.62 -10.37 8.68
CA ARG A 21 10.92 -11.38 9.51
C ARG A 21 11.26 -11.25 10.98
N LEU A 22 12.53 -11.07 11.30
CA LEU A 22 12.98 -10.79 12.68
C LEU A 22 12.37 -9.49 13.20
N ALA A 23 12.35 -8.43 12.38
CA ALA A 23 11.79 -7.13 12.73
C ALA A 23 10.31 -7.22 13.14
N ILE A 24 9.51 -7.90 12.33
CA ILE A 24 8.07 -8.02 12.52
C ILE A 24 7.66 -9.14 13.48
N GLY A 25 8.60 -10.01 13.84
CA GLY A 25 8.37 -11.12 14.78
C GLY A 25 7.73 -12.35 14.16
N SER A 26 7.71 -12.48 12.82
CA SER A 26 7.28 -13.71 12.14
C SER A 26 8.33 -14.83 12.20
N SER A 27 9.59 -14.49 12.47
CA SER A 27 10.68 -15.45 12.75
C SER A 27 11.56 -14.93 13.88
N SER A 28 12.14 -15.85 14.66
CA SER A 28 13.18 -15.57 15.65
C SER A 28 14.60 -15.84 15.12
N GLU A 29 14.72 -16.27 13.86
CA GLU A 29 16.01 -16.53 13.23
C GLU A 29 16.79 -15.23 13.01
N VAL A 30 18.01 -15.17 13.54
CA VAL A 30 18.90 -14.01 13.40
C VAL A 30 19.74 -14.17 12.13
N PRO A 31 19.61 -13.28 11.14
CA PRO A 31 20.38 -13.37 9.91
C PRO A 31 21.88 -13.15 10.16
N GLN A 32 22.72 -13.89 9.43
CA GLN A 32 24.17 -13.68 9.43
C GLN A 32 24.51 -12.59 8.42
N VAL A 33 24.76 -11.36 8.89
CA VAL A 33 25.11 -10.20 8.06
C VAL A 33 26.53 -9.76 8.39
N ALA A 34 27.44 -9.84 7.43
CA ALA A 34 28.81 -9.35 7.60
C ALA A 34 28.86 -7.81 7.59
N LYS A 35 29.90 -7.24 8.19
CA LYS A 35 30.02 -5.79 8.36
C LYS A 35 29.92 -5.02 7.03
N ASP A 36 30.53 -5.53 5.98
CA ASP A 36 30.57 -4.96 4.64
C ASP A 36 29.27 -5.15 3.84
N GLU A 37 28.32 -5.97 4.31
CA GLU A 37 27.03 -6.20 3.68
C GLU A 37 25.95 -5.19 4.14
N TRP A 38 26.12 -4.52 5.28
CA TRP A 38 25.14 -3.58 5.82
C TRP A 38 24.80 -2.41 4.90
N PRO A 39 25.74 -1.83 4.13
CA PRO A 39 25.37 -0.79 3.16
C PRO A 39 24.37 -1.28 2.09
N ALA A 40 24.49 -2.53 1.63
CA ALA A 40 23.55 -3.12 0.67
C ALA A 40 22.16 -3.37 1.30
N ILE A 41 22.12 -3.86 2.57
CA ILE A 41 20.88 -4.01 3.32
C ILE A 41 20.19 -2.65 3.54
N TYR A 42 20.94 -1.63 3.91
CA TYR A 42 20.43 -0.26 4.06
C TYR A 42 19.86 0.29 2.74
N ALA A 43 20.56 0.07 1.62
CA ALA A 43 20.09 0.49 0.29
C ALA A 43 18.80 -0.23 -0.12
N LEU A 44 18.67 -1.54 0.15
CA LEU A 44 17.43 -2.29 -0.07
C LEU A 44 16.28 -1.75 0.81
N ALA A 45 16.55 -1.48 2.08
CA ALA A 45 15.57 -0.92 3.01
C ALA A 45 15.08 0.46 2.55
N LEU A 46 15.98 1.31 2.04
CA LEU A 46 15.66 2.61 1.48
C LEU A 46 14.81 2.47 0.20
N LYS A 47 15.25 1.62 -0.74
CA LYS A 47 14.56 1.34 -2.01
C LYS A 47 13.12 0.84 -1.79
N GLN A 48 12.90 0.02 -0.77
CA GLN A 48 11.61 -0.56 -0.44
C GLN A 48 10.79 0.26 0.57
N THR A 49 11.30 1.42 1.00
CA THR A 49 10.65 2.31 1.99
C THR A 49 10.38 1.59 3.33
N LEU A 50 11.29 0.70 3.72
CA LEU A 50 11.24 -0.12 4.94
C LEU A 50 12.38 0.20 5.92
N LEU A 51 12.96 1.41 5.81
CA LEU A 51 14.14 1.79 6.55
C LEU A 51 13.98 1.66 8.08
N GLY A 52 12.84 2.13 8.64
CA GLY A 52 12.54 2.01 10.06
C GLY A 52 12.34 0.56 10.50
N ILE A 53 11.64 -0.23 9.68
CA ILE A 53 11.38 -1.65 9.98
C ILE A 53 12.68 -2.47 9.96
N ALA A 54 13.53 -2.28 8.95
CA ALA A 54 14.83 -2.96 8.89
C ALA A 54 15.75 -2.53 10.04
N PHE A 55 15.66 -1.27 10.50
CA PHE A 55 16.35 -0.79 11.69
C PHE A 55 15.87 -1.52 12.95
N ASP A 56 14.57 -1.78 13.12
CA ASP A 56 14.05 -2.56 14.22
C ASP A 56 14.58 -4.00 14.20
N GLY A 57 14.70 -4.61 13.02
CA GLY A 57 15.33 -5.92 12.85
C GLY A 57 16.78 -5.94 13.27
N MET A 58 17.57 -4.97 12.81
CA MET A 58 18.96 -4.80 13.21
C MET A 58 19.09 -4.63 14.73
N ARG A 59 18.24 -3.81 15.36
CA ARG A 59 18.24 -3.65 16.82
C ARG A 59 17.93 -4.95 17.58
N LYS A 60 17.05 -5.80 17.05
CA LYS A 60 16.73 -7.12 17.63
C LYS A 60 17.91 -8.10 17.54
N MET A 61 18.82 -7.93 16.58
CA MET A 61 20.07 -8.72 16.51
C MET A 61 21.03 -8.39 17.66
N GLY A 62 20.91 -7.24 18.30
CA GLY A 62 21.77 -6.82 19.42
C GLY A 62 23.26 -6.77 19.05
N ALA A 63 24.11 -7.40 19.86
CA ALA A 63 25.56 -7.39 19.66
C ALA A 63 26.03 -8.14 18.39
N SER A 64 25.18 -8.97 17.76
CA SER A 64 25.52 -9.65 16.51
C SER A 64 25.39 -8.76 15.26
N ALA A 65 24.85 -7.54 15.40
CA ALA A 65 24.78 -6.56 14.33
C ALA A 65 26.05 -5.68 14.33
N GLU A 66 27.09 -6.14 13.65
CA GLU A 66 28.35 -5.39 13.49
C GLU A 66 28.20 -4.32 12.40
N VAL A 67 27.48 -3.24 12.68
CA VAL A 67 27.28 -2.13 11.74
C VAL A 67 28.39 -1.08 11.90
N ASP A 68 28.82 -0.52 10.76
CA ASP A 68 29.74 0.61 10.79
C ASP A 68 29.14 1.80 11.57
N PRO A 69 29.89 2.47 12.48
CA PRO A 69 29.35 3.55 13.30
C PRO A 69 28.75 4.71 12.52
N ASP A 70 29.33 5.12 11.38
CA ASP A 70 28.83 6.23 10.57
C ASP A 70 27.52 5.85 9.87
N LEU A 71 27.43 4.63 9.36
CA LEU A 71 26.19 4.08 8.81
C LEU A 71 25.11 3.99 9.89
N LEU A 72 25.46 3.49 11.09
CA LEU A 72 24.52 3.38 12.20
C LEU A 72 23.96 4.75 12.60
N MET A 73 24.81 5.77 12.75
CA MET A 73 24.40 7.13 13.08
C MET A 73 23.48 7.72 11.98
N THR A 74 23.82 7.50 10.71
CA THR A 74 23.00 7.90 9.57
C THR A 74 21.62 7.26 9.62
N TRP A 75 21.58 5.93 9.87
CA TRP A 75 20.34 5.17 9.94
C TRP A 75 19.45 5.61 11.10
N MET A 76 20.03 5.76 12.29
CA MET A 76 19.33 6.31 13.47
C MET A 76 18.73 7.69 13.19
N GLY A 77 19.50 8.58 12.58
CA GLY A 77 19.02 9.92 12.21
C GLY A 77 17.81 9.89 11.28
N LYS A 78 17.84 9.00 10.26
CA LYS A 78 16.70 8.79 9.35
C LYS A 78 15.46 8.22 10.08
N CYS A 79 15.64 7.26 10.99
CA CYS A 79 14.54 6.72 11.79
C CYS A 79 13.88 7.80 12.66
N LYS A 80 14.68 8.67 13.30
CA LYS A 80 14.16 9.81 14.07
C LYS A 80 13.37 10.81 13.22
N LEU A 81 13.76 11.02 11.97
CA LEU A 81 12.97 11.84 11.04
C LEU A 81 11.64 11.16 10.68
N ILE A 82 11.63 9.84 10.47
CA ILE A 82 10.40 9.05 10.22
C ILE A 82 9.46 9.14 11.42
N GLU A 83 9.95 8.91 12.65
CA GLU A 83 9.16 9.04 13.88
C GLU A 83 8.53 10.43 13.99
N ARG A 84 9.35 11.49 13.86
CA ARG A 84 8.86 12.87 13.94
C ARG A 84 7.80 13.19 12.90
N ARG A 85 7.95 12.65 11.69
CA ARG A 85 6.95 12.80 10.62
C ARG A 85 5.66 12.07 10.98
N ASN A 86 5.73 10.88 11.52
CA ASN A 86 4.56 10.09 11.90
C ASN A 86 3.76 10.72 13.05
N TYR A 87 4.41 11.34 14.04
CA TYR A 87 3.73 12.15 15.05
C TYR A 87 2.93 13.30 14.43
N LYS A 88 3.52 14.01 13.46
CA LYS A 88 2.81 15.06 12.73
C LYS A 88 1.63 14.52 11.94
N HIS A 89 1.80 13.36 11.27
CA HIS A 89 0.72 12.72 10.51
C HIS A 89 -0.46 12.34 11.39
N LEU A 90 -0.23 11.73 12.56
CA LEU A 90 -1.30 11.41 13.50
C LEU A 90 -2.07 12.65 13.93
N ALA A 91 -1.38 13.70 14.30
CA ALA A 91 -2.03 14.97 14.68
C ALA A 91 -2.82 15.58 13.51
N ALA A 92 -2.26 15.56 12.29
CA ALA A 92 -2.92 16.07 11.11
C ALA A 92 -4.18 15.27 10.73
N VAL A 93 -4.14 13.94 10.88
CA VAL A 93 -5.29 13.05 10.66
C VAL A 93 -6.42 13.39 11.62
N VAL A 94 -6.15 13.50 12.93
CA VAL A 94 -7.17 13.85 13.93
C VAL A 94 -7.77 15.22 13.61
N LYS A 95 -6.94 16.23 13.31
CA LYS A 95 -7.42 17.56 12.89
C LYS A 95 -8.31 17.50 11.64
N ALA A 96 -7.94 16.68 10.63
CA ALA A 96 -8.72 16.50 9.41
C ALA A 96 -10.10 15.92 9.72
N VAL A 97 -10.16 14.83 10.48
CA VAL A 97 -11.41 14.15 10.85
C VAL A 97 -12.32 15.07 11.64
N GLU A 98 -11.79 15.77 12.65
CA GLU A 98 -12.57 16.76 13.43
C GLU A 98 -13.08 17.89 12.54
N TRP A 99 -12.25 18.36 11.60
CA TRP A 99 -12.63 19.43 10.70
C TRP A 99 -13.76 19.01 9.76
N PHE A 100 -13.69 17.82 9.15
CA PHE A 100 -14.78 17.27 8.33
C PHE A 100 -16.04 17.07 9.15
N GLY A 101 -15.93 16.56 10.39
CA GLY A 101 -17.02 16.40 11.33
C GLY A 101 -17.76 17.72 11.63
N LYS A 102 -17.03 18.81 11.90
CA LYS A 102 -17.58 20.15 12.08
C LYS A 102 -18.30 20.69 10.84
N LYS A 103 -17.99 20.15 9.66
CA LYS A 103 -18.68 20.47 8.39
C LYS A 103 -19.84 19.54 8.05
N GLY A 104 -20.17 18.60 8.96
CA GLY A 104 -21.28 17.66 8.80
C GLY A 104 -20.95 16.40 8.00
N PHE A 105 -19.67 16.12 7.73
CA PHE A 105 -19.22 14.94 7.01
C PHE A 105 -18.60 13.93 7.96
N ARG A 106 -19.05 12.67 7.91
CA ARG A 106 -18.28 11.56 8.47
C ARG A 106 -17.12 11.22 7.56
N SER A 107 -16.01 10.78 8.13
CA SER A 107 -14.81 10.45 7.37
C SER A 107 -14.10 9.22 7.94
N CYS A 108 -13.39 8.49 7.08
CA CYS A 108 -12.63 7.30 7.41
C CYS A 108 -11.23 7.41 6.77
N ILE A 109 -10.18 7.14 7.54
CA ILE A 109 -8.79 7.22 7.08
C ILE A 109 -8.39 5.89 6.45
N LEU A 110 -8.17 5.88 5.13
CA LEU A 110 -8.09 4.66 4.34
C LEU A 110 -6.77 3.89 4.44
N LYS A 111 -5.66 4.56 4.58
CA LYS A 111 -4.29 4.00 4.52
C LYS A 111 -3.40 4.66 5.57
N GLY A 112 -2.12 4.74 5.27
CA GLY A 112 -1.18 5.58 6.00
C GLY A 112 -1.10 5.21 7.47
N VAL A 113 -1.50 6.14 8.32
CA VAL A 113 -1.44 5.98 9.77
C VAL A 113 -2.41 4.90 10.29
N GLY A 114 -3.56 4.66 9.63
CA GLY A 114 -4.47 3.58 10.00
C GLY A 114 -3.80 2.21 9.90
N ASN A 115 -3.10 1.94 8.80
CA ASN A 115 -2.34 0.71 8.64
C ASN A 115 -1.12 0.66 9.58
N ALA A 116 -0.49 1.81 9.86
CA ALA A 116 0.67 1.87 10.76
C ALA A 116 0.36 1.34 12.16
N LEU A 117 -0.87 1.54 12.65
CA LEU A 117 -1.30 1.06 13.97
C LEU A 117 -1.28 -0.47 14.11
N LEU A 118 -1.24 -1.21 13.00
CA LEU A 118 -1.12 -2.67 12.98
C LEU A 118 0.32 -3.16 13.18
N TYR A 119 1.31 -2.28 13.07
CA TYR A 119 2.73 -2.64 13.17
C TYR A 119 3.18 -2.72 14.63
N PRO A 120 4.18 -3.59 14.95
CA PRO A 120 4.79 -3.62 16.28
C PRO A 120 5.36 -2.27 16.71
N ASN A 121 5.90 -1.50 15.76
CA ASN A 121 6.34 -0.13 15.94
C ASN A 121 5.69 0.78 14.89
N PRO A 122 4.53 1.38 15.18
CA PRO A 122 3.80 2.24 14.25
C PRO A 122 4.62 3.43 13.75
N MET A 123 5.54 3.94 14.59
CA MET A 123 6.33 5.12 14.29
C MET A 123 7.43 4.88 13.24
N HIS A 124 7.78 3.63 12.96
CA HIS A 124 8.80 3.27 11.96
C HIS A 124 8.24 2.94 10.58
N ARG A 125 6.91 2.88 10.41
CA ARG A 125 6.29 2.78 9.10
C ARG A 125 6.31 4.15 8.42
N VAL A 126 6.95 4.25 7.25
CA VAL A 126 7.00 5.51 6.49
C VAL A 126 5.59 5.84 5.94
N SER A 127 5.04 6.99 6.35
CA SER A 127 3.77 7.52 5.86
C SER A 127 3.98 8.53 4.73
N GLY A 128 3.05 8.58 3.76
CA GLY A 128 3.06 9.50 2.61
C GLY A 128 2.07 10.64 2.75
N ASP A 129 0.95 10.51 2.11
CA ASP A 129 -0.24 11.36 2.09
C ASP A 129 -1.27 10.94 3.15
N ILE A 130 -2.32 11.74 3.29
CA ILE A 130 -3.49 11.42 4.11
C ILE A 130 -4.65 11.18 3.16
N ASP A 131 -5.13 9.95 3.08
CA ASP A 131 -6.30 9.54 2.29
C ASP A 131 -7.54 9.58 3.19
N VAL A 132 -8.40 10.55 2.98
CA VAL A 132 -9.64 10.73 3.76
C VAL A 132 -10.85 10.34 2.92
N TRP A 133 -11.44 9.20 3.20
CA TRP A 133 -12.74 8.84 2.61
C TRP A 133 -13.84 9.59 3.33
N VAL A 134 -14.53 10.45 2.59
CA VAL A 134 -15.61 11.30 3.08
C VAL A 134 -16.94 10.73 2.64
N GLU A 135 -17.88 10.59 3.58
CA GLU A 135 -19.23 10.11 3.30
C GLU A 135 -20.01 11.14 2.50
N GLY A 136 -20.64 10.71 1.42
CA GLY A 136 -21.47 11.55 0.57
C GLY A 136 -21.45 11.11 -0.89
N ARG A 137 -22.34 11.71 -1.69
CA ARG A 137 -22.32 11.51 -3.15
C ARG A 137 -21.08 12.20 -3.74
N PRO A 138 -20.46 11.64 -4.79
CA PRO A 138 -19.28 12.25 -5.41
C PRO A 138 -19.46 13.73 -5.77
N SER A 139 -20.62 14.12 -6.32
CA SER A 139 -20.93 15.50 -6.67
C SER A 139 -20.96 16.44 -5.45
N GLU A 140 -21.45 15.96 -4.32
CA GLU A 140 -21.52 16.74 -3.06
C GLU A 140 -20.13 16.96 -2.48
N VAL A 141 -19.33 15.89 -2.40
CA VAL A 141 -17.96 15.96 -1.87
C VAL A 141 -17.07 16.83 -2.77
N ILE A 142 -17.16 16.66 -4.09
CA ILE A 142 -16.41 17.51 -5.05
C ILE A 142 -16.82 18.98 -4.92
N ALA A 143 -18.12 19.28 -4.87
CA ALA A 143 -18.62 20.65 -4.72
C ALA A 143 -18.15 21.27 -3.39
N PHE A 144 -18.18 20.49 -2.30
CA PHE A 144 -17.68 20.91 -1.00
C PHE A 144 -16.19 21.25 -1.03
N VAL A 145 -15.35 20.35 -1.56
CA VAL A 145 -13.90 20.60 -1.65
C VAL A 145 -13.61 21.82 -2.53
N ARG A 146 -14.31 21.98 -3.65
CA ARG A 146 -14.15 23.14 -4.54
C ARG A 146 -14.61 24.46 -3.93
N SER A 147 -15.51 24.44 -2.96
CA SER A 147 -15.86 25.65 -2.22
C SER A 147 -14.69 26.21 -1.38
N ILE A 148 -13.67 25.35 -1.11
CA ILE A 148 -12.48 25.67 -0.31
C ILE A 148 -11.26 25.81 -1.23
N ALA A 149 -11.11 24.90 -2.18
CA ALA A 149 -10.01 24.79 -3.13
C ALA A 149 -10.53 24.77 -4.59
N PRO A 150 -10.95 25.90 -5.16
CA PRO A 150 -11.67 25.93 -6.45
C PRO A 150 -10.85 25.46 -7.65
N LYS A 151 -9.51 25.44 -7.53
CA LYS A 151 -8.60 25.07 -8.63
C LYS A 151 -8.28 23.57 -8.65
N GLU A 152 -8.66 22.83 -7.60
CA GLU A 152 -8.33 21.42 -7.51
C GLU A 152 -9.15 20.57 -8.47
N LYS A 153 -8.45 19.66 -9.14
CA LYS A 153 -9.03 18.80 -10.17
C LYS A 153 -9.44 17.47 -9.56
N ALA A 154 -10.69 17.11 -9.79
CA ALA A 154 -11.18 15.79 -9.40
C ALA A 154 -10.60 14.70 -10.32
N SER A 155 -10.22 13.58 -9.75
CA SER A 155 -9.98 12.30 -10.41
C SER A 155 -11.25 11.43 -10.32
N TYR A 156 -11.21 10.18 -10.79
CA TYR A 156 -12.38 9.29 -10.69
C TYR A 156 -12.78 8.96 -9.25
N HIS A 157 -11.85 8.97 -8.31
CA HIS A 157 -12.08 8.48 -6.93
C HIS A 157 -11.75 9.50 -5.84
N HIS A 158 -10.92 10.49 -6.11
CA HIS A 158 -10.53 11.52 -5.14
C HIS A 158 -10.44 12.91 -5.78
N ILE A 159 -10.32 13.91 -4.94
CA ILE A 159 -9.96 15.28 -5.27
C ILE A 159 -8.87 15.73 -4.29
N GLU A 160 -7.86 16.44 -4.80
CA GLU A 160 -6.83 17.04 -3.97
C GLU A 160 -7.43 18.02 -2.96
N PHE A 161 -6.80 18.13 -1.80
CA PHE A 161 -7.20 19.04 -0.74
C PHE A 161 -5.99 19.87 -0.28
N PRO A 162 -6.16 21.07 0.27
CA PRO A 162 -5.06 21.84 0.84
C PRO A 162 -4.27 21.02 1.85
N LYS A 163 -2.93 21.14 1.77
CA LYS A 163 -2.03 20.44 2.68
C LYS A 163 -2.31 20.79 4.13
N LEU A 164 -2.24 19.79 4.99
CA LEU A 164 -2.30 19.96 6.44
C LEU A 164 -0.88 19.78 7.02
N ASP A 165 -0.34 20.83 7.64
CA ASP A 165 1.02 20.82 8.21
C ASP A 165 2.07 20.29 7.21
N ASP A 166 2.03 20.75 5.94
CA ASP A 166 2.84 20.33 4.79
C ASP A 166 2.60 18.88 4.28
N ILE A 167 1.61 18.17 4.82
CA ILE A 167 1.25 16.83 4.40
C ILE A 167 0.17 16.92 3.31
N PRO A 168 0.37 16.27 2.14
CA PRO A 168 -0.66 16.16 1.11
C PRO A 168 -1.90 15.44 1.65
N VAL A 169 -3.07 15.91 1.24
CA VAL A 169 -4.37 15.31 1.61
C VAL A 169 -5.16 15.03 0.35
N GLU A 170 -5.65 13.81 0.22
CA GLU A 170 -6.57 13.39 -0.82
C GLU A 170 -7.95 13.09 -0.21
N VAL A 171 -8.97 13.78 -0.69
CA VAL A 171 -10.35 13.56 -0.26
C VAL A 171 -11.00 12.57 -1.21
N HIS A 172 -11.19 11.34 -0.74
CA HIS A 172 -11.81 10.25 -1.47
C HIS A 172 -13.33 10.30 -1.32
N TYR A 173 -14.04 10.22 -2.43
CA TYR A 173 -15.48 9.98 -2.48
C TYR A 173 -15.81 8.58 -3.02
N ARG A 174 -14.78 7.85 -3.45
CA ARG A 174 -14.73 6.40 -3.65
C ARG A 174 -13.41 5.90 -3.07
N PRO A 175 -13.38 4.83 -2.28
CA PRO A 175 -12.11 4.34 -1.71
C PRO A 175 -11.04 4.06 -2.77
N CYS A 176 -11.39 3.33 -3.84
CA CYS A 176 -10.57 3.09 -5.02
C CYS A 176 -11.43 2.60 -6.19
N TYR A 177 -10.81 2.06 -7.25
CA TYR A 177 -11.51 1.57 -8.44
C TYR A 177 -10.76 0.41 -9.09
N LEU A 178 -11.43 -0.28 -10.03
CA LEU A 178 -10.84 -1.20 -10.99
C LEU A 178 -11.02 -0.64 -12.40
N GLN A 179 -10.13 -0.99 -13.32
CA GLN A 179 -10.17 -0.46 -14.69
C GLN A 179 -11.22 -1.18 -15.53
N SER A 180 -11.47 -2.47 -15.26
CA SER A 180 -12.58 -3.22 -15.85
C SER A 180 -13.93 -2.64 -15.40
N PRO A 181 -14.80 -2.15 -16.30
CA PRO A 181 -16.08 -1.52 -15.92
C PRO A 181 -16.99 -2.44 -15.11
N TRP A 182 -17.01 -3.74 -15.44
CA TRP A 182 -17.83 -4.74 -14.76
C TRP A 182 -17.37 -5.00 -13.32
N HIS A 183 -16.07 -5.18 -13.14
CA HIS A 183 -15.48 -5.37 -11.83
C HIS A 183 -15.56 -4.10 -10.99
N ASN A 184 -15.35 -2.95 -11.61
CA ASN A 184 -15.48 -1.66 -10.93
C ASN A 184 -16.92 -1.42 -10.44
N HIS A 185 -17.92 -1.70 -11.26
CA HIS A 185 -19.33 -1.58 -10.84
C HIS A 185 -19.60 -2.42 -9.57
N ARG A 186 -19.16 -3.68 -9.55
CA ARG A 186 -19.31 -4.56 -8.38
C ARG A 186 -18.51 -4.06 -7.18
N LEU A 187 -17.31 -3.52 -7.42
CA LEU A 187 -16.48 -2.94 -6.36
C LEU A 187 -17.16 -1.74 -5.70
N GLN A 188 -17.75 -0.83 -6.50
CA GLN A 188 -18.47 0.33 -5.97
C GLN A 188 -19.72 -0.10 -5.18
N GLN A 189 -20.42 -1.15 -5.62
CA GLN A 189 -21.53 -1.74 -4.85
C GLN A 189 -21.04 -2.32 -3.51
N PHE A 190 -19.90 -3.03 -3.51
CA PHE A 190 -19.28 -3.53 -2.28
C PHE A 190 -18.92 -2.38 -1.33
N PHE A 191 -18.27 -1.32 -1.79
CA PHE A 191 -17.94 -0.17 -0.96
C PHE A 191 -19.18 0.51 -0.40
N ALA A 192 -20.21 0.70 -1.20
CA ALA A 192 -21.46 1.30 -0.75
C ALA A 192 -22.17 0.46 0.34
N SER A 193 -22.16 -0.88 0.19
CA SER A 193 -22.80 -1.78 1.16
C SER A 193 -22.06 -1.84 2.51
N MET A 194 -20.75 -1.58 2.52
CA MET A 194 -19.90 -1.65 3.71
C MET A 194 -19.62 -0.29 4.37
N ALA A 195 -19.99 0.82 3.71
CA ALA A 195 -19.58 2.18 4.10
C ALA A 195 -19.93 2.54 5.55
N GLN A 196 -21.16 2.25 5.99
CA GLN A 196 -21.64 2.61 7.33
C GLN A 196 -20.78 2.02 8.43
N GLU A 197 -20.38 0.76 8.29
CA GLU A 197 -19.50 0.07 9.23
C GLU A 197 -18.14 0.75 9.30
N GLN A 198 -17.56 1.13 8.14
CA GLN A 198 -16.23 1.73 8.09
C GLN A 198 -16.19 3.12 8.72
N PHE A 199 -17.23 3.94 8.52
CA PHE A 199 -17.36 5.25 9.15
C PHE A 199 -17.64 5.16 10.67
N ALA A 200 -18.06 4.01 11.17
CA ALA A 200 -18.32 3.77 12.60
C ALA A 200 -17.16 3.05 13.31
N HIS A 201 -16.20 2.48 12.56
CA HIS A 201 -15.08 1.74 13.13
C HIS A 201 -13.96 2.69 13.57
N GLU A 202 -14.08 3.21 14.79
CA GLU A 202 -13.12 4.15 15.39
C GLU A 202 -11.95 3.46 16.07
N VAL A 203 -10.76 4.05 15.91
CA VAL A 203 -9.55 3.76 16.67
C VAL A 203 -9.14 4.97 17.48
N LYS A 204 -8.62 4.72 18.70
CA LYS A 204 -8.14 5.76 19.61
C LYS A 204 -6.62 5.79 19.61
N VAL A 205 -6.07 6.99 19.54
CA VAL A 205 -4.64 7.27 19.64
C VAL A 205 -4.41 8.37 20.68
N GLU A 206 -3.18 8.64 21.05
CA GLU A 206 -2.85 9.70 22.02
C GLU A 206 -3.40 11.08 21.59
N GLN A 207 -3.38 11.38 20.28
CA GLN A 207 -3.82 12.65 19.70
C GLN A 207 -5.34 12.80 19.60
N GLY A 208 -6.14 11.73 19.74
CA GLY A 208 -7.59 11.74 19.60
C GLY A 208 -8.16 10.42 19.06
N ALA A 209 -9.21 10.49 18.24
CA ALA A 209 -9.81 9.33 17.60
C ALA A 209 -10.13 9.59 16.14
N PHE A 210 -10.15 8.54 15.31
CA PHE A 210 -10.57 8.61 13.92
C PHE A 210 -11.09 7.25 13.45
N ALA A 211 -11.98 7.26 12.45
CA ALA A 211 -12.42 6.01 11.83
C ALA A 211 -11.38 5.50 10.82
N THR A 212 -11.21 4.17 10.78
CA THR A 212 -10.34 3.45 9.83
C THR A 212 -11.05 2.17 9.36
N PRO A 213 -10.72 1.61 8.17
CA PRO A 213 -11.35 0.40 7.69
C PRO A 213 -11.20 -0.78 8.64
N THR A 214 -12.24 -1.61 8.77
CA THR A 214 -12.15 -2.92 9.42
C THR A 214 -11.18 -3.83 8.64
N ALA A 215 -10.56 -4.80 9.30
CA ALA A 215 -9.58 -5.70 8.65
C ALA A 215 -10.16 -6.40 7.42
N SER A 216 -11.40 -6.90 7.48
CA SER A 216 -12.06 -7.59 6.38
C SER A 216 -12.33 -6.68 5.17
N PHE A 217 -12.80 -5.44 5.40
CA PHE A 217 -12.94 -4.45 4.33
C PHE A 217 -11.57 -4.09 3.75
N ASN A 218 -10.59 -3.86 4.60
CA ASN A 218 -9.25 -3.45 4.22
C ASN A 218 -8.53 -4.54 3.41
N ALA A 219 -8.84 -5.82 3.65
CA ALA A 219 -8.34 -6.93 2.85
C ALA A 219 -8.74 -6.83 1.36
N ILE A 220 -9.96 -6.38 1.06
CA ILE A 220 -10.39 -6.13 -0.32
C ILE A 220 -9.84 -4.79 -0.82
N TYR A 221 -9.99 -3.72 -0.06
CA TYR A 221 -9.59 -2.38 -0.45
C TYR A 221 -8.09 -2.30 -0.77
N GLN A 222 -7.22 -2.77 0.14
CA GLN A 222 -5.77 -2.72 -0.06
C GLN A 222 -5.31 -3.62 -1.19
N LEU A 223 -5.96 -4.78 -1.39
CA LEU A 223 -5.64 -5.65 -2.53
C LEU A 223 -5.91 -4.97 -3.87
N VAL A 224 -7.07 -4.26 -3.99
CA VAL A 224 -7.39 -3.45 -5.18
C VAL A 224 -6.37 -2.32 -5.35
N HIS A 225 -6.00 -1.66 -4.26
CA HIS A 225 -5.02 -0.58 -4.28
C HIS A 225 -3.63 -1.07 -4.75
N ILE A 226 -3.15 -2.21 -4.24
CA ILE A 226 -1.90 -2.85 -4.67
C ILE A 226 -2.00 -3.25 -6.16
N TYR A 227 -3.15 -3.78 -6.58
CA TYR A 227 -3.38 -4.17 -7.97
C TYR A 227 -3.32 -2.98 -8.93
N ASN A 228 -3.94 -1.85 -8.57
CA ASN A 228 -3.86 -0.62 -9.35
C ASN A 228 -2.42 -0.12 -9.49
N HIS A 229 -1.66 -0.11 -8.40
CA HIS A 229 -0.26 0.30 -8.45
C HIS A 229 0.60 -0.61 -9.32
N LEU A 230 0.34 -1.92 -9.32
CA LEU A 230 1.03 -2.85 -10.21
C LEU A 230 0.90 -2.44 -11.69
N PHE A 231 -0.27 -1.96 -12.11
CA PHE A 231 -0.51 -1.50 -13.48
C PHE A 231 -0.02 -0.07 -13.75
N GLN A 232 -0.06 0.81 -12.76
CA GLN A 232 0.17 2.25 -12.98
C GLN A 232 1.63 2.67 -12.75
N GLU A 233 2.19 2.36 -11.60
CA GLU A 233 3.46 2.94 -11.14
C GLU A 233 4.47 1.88 -10.67
N GLY A 234 3.97 0.73 -10.22
CA GLY A 234 4.72 -0.29 -9.51
C GLY A 234 4.46 -0.23 -8.01
N ILE A 235 4.81 -1.30 -7.33
CA ILE A 235 4.62 -1.46 -5.89
C ILE A 235 5.94 -1.81 -5.20
N GLY A 236 6.05 -1.46 -3.91
CA GLY A 236 7.17 -1.85 -3.07
C GLY A 236 6.75 -2.81 -1.94
N LEU A 237 7.75 -3.33 -1.22
CA LEU A 237 7.50 -4.23 -0.09
C LEU A 237 6.73 -3.55 1.06
N ARG A 238 6.76 -2.23 1.17
CA ARG A 238 5.99 -1.51 2.19
C ARG A 238 4.48 -1.76 2.05
N GLN A 239 3.92 -1.67 0.83
CA GLN A 239 2.49 -1.93 0.61
C GLN A 239 2.13 -3.39 0.88
N LEU A 240 3.02 -4.31 0.57
CA LEU A 240 2.85 -5.74 0.86
C LEU A 240 2.98 -6.02 2.36
N LEU A 241 3.84 -5.31 3.08
CA LEU A 241 3.95 -5.43 4.54
C LEU A 241 2.70 -4.86 5.25
N ASP A 242 2.12 -3.75 4.75
CA ASP A 242 0.81 -3.29 5.21
C ASP A 242 -0.23 -4.41 5.06
N TYR A 243 -0.23 -5.07 3.91
CA TYR A 243 -1.18 -6.14 3.62
C TYR A 243 -0.94 -7.39 4.48
N TYR A 244 0.32 -7.72 4.78
CA TYR A 244 0.68 -8.78 5.73
C TYR A 244 0.02 -8.55 7.10
N PHE A 245 0.16 -7.35 7.66
CA PHE A 245 -0.47 -7.04 8.94
C PHE A 245 -2.01 -7.03 8.88
N ILE A 246 -2.60 -6.62 7.76
CA ILE A 246 -4.04 -6.74 7.56
C ILE A 246 -4.44 -8.22 7.60
N MET A 247 -3.73 -9.11 6.89
CA MET A 247 -4.04 -10.55 6.87
C MET A 247 -3.96 -11.19 8.25
N LEU A 248 -3.03 -10.79 9.10
CA LEU A 248 -2.96 -11.28 10.47
C LEU A 248 -4.21 -10.95 11.31
N ASN A 249 -4.87 -9.82 10.98
CA ASN A 249 -6.06 -9.32 11.67
C ASN A 249 -7.38 -9.70 10.97
N VAL A 250 -7.33 -10.33 9.78
CA VAL A 250 -8.51 -10.88 9.14
C VAL A 250 -8.92 -12.16 9.86
N GLU A 251 -10.15 -12.19 10.31
CA GLU A 251 -10.73 -13.39 10.89
C GLU A 251 -11.13 -14.34 9.74
N CYS A 252 -10.29 -15.33 9.48
CA CYS A 252 -10.53 -16.38 8.51
C CYS A 252 -11.08 -17.62 9.21
N GLY A 253 -12.38 -17.94 9.03
CA GLY A 253 -12.95 -19.19 9.55
C GLY A 253 -14.41 -19.39 9.14
N PRO A 254 -14.87 -20.67 9.04
CA PRO A 254 -16.24 -20.99 8.66
C PRO A 254 -17.29 -20.62 9.72
N THR A 255 -16.87 -20.29 10.94
CA THR A 255 -17.74 -20.06 12.10
C THR A 255 -17.90 -18.59 12.48
N GLN A 256 -17.24 -17.66 11.77
CA GLN A 256 -17.33 -16.26 12.14
C GLN A 256 -18.32 -15.49 11.26
N PRO A 257 -19.16 -14.60 11.85
CA PRO A 257 -20.02 -13.73 11.07
C PRO A 257 -19.19 -12.61 10.46
N SER A 258 -18.35 -12.94 9.45
CA SER A 258 -17.88 -11.88 8.56
C SER A 258 -19.11 -11.32 7.86
N THR A 259 -19.26 -10.01 7.84
CA THR A 259 -20.36 -9.30 7.18
C THR A 259 -20.45 -9.67 5.68
N PHE A 260 -19.39 -10.31 5.13
CA PHE A 260 -19.35 -10.83 3.76
C PHE A 260 -18.29 -11.93 3.58
N ASN A 261 -18.45 -12.74 2.54
CA ASN A 261 -17.46 -13.76 2.18
C ASN A 261 -16.33 -13.17 1.31
N ILE A 262 -15.14 -13.05 1.88
CA ILE A 262 -13.94 -12.48 1.21
C ILE A 262 -13.63 -13.25 -0.08
N GLN A 263 -13.60 -14.59 -0.05
CA GLN A 263 -13.24 -15.41 -1.21
C GLN A 263 -14.22 -15.24 -2.36
N LEU A 264 -15.53 -15.23 -2.06
CA LEU A 264 -16.56 -14.99 -3.06
C LEU A 264 -16.44 -13.58 -3.64
N THR A 265 -16.15 -12.58 -2.81
CA THR A 265 -15.94 -11.19 -3.23
C THR A 265 -14.73 -11.08 -4.16
N LEU A 266 -13.60 -11.70 -3.83
CA LEU A 266 -12.41 -11.74 -4.68
C LEU A 266 -12.70 -12.34 -6.06
N ARG A 267 -13.47 -13.45 -6.12
CA ARG A 267 -13.88 -14.07 -7.40
C ARG A 267 -14.78 -13.14 -8.22
N ARG A 268 -15.75 -12.48 -7.58
CA ARG A 268 -16.67 -11.53 -8.24
C ARG A 268 -15.96 -10.29 -8.78
N LEU A 269 -14.85 -9.89 -8.14
CA LEU A 269 -14.04 -8.74 -8.53
C LEU A 269 -12.92 -9.09 -9.52
N GLY A 270 -12.77 -10.36 -9.92
CA GLY A 270 -11.68 -10.82 -10.80
C GLY A 270 -10.30 -10.85 -10.12
N LEU A 271 -10.24 -10.71 -8.80
CA LEU A 271 -9.00 -10.57 -8.03
C LEU A 271 -8.43 -11.88 -7.49
N TRP A 272 -9.12 -13.01 -7.70
CA TRP A 272 -8.75 -14.30 -7.10
C TRP A 272 -7.32 -14.74 -7.42
N LYS A 273 -6.91 -14.63 -8.68
CA LYS A 273 -5.55 -14.98 -9.12
C LYS A 273 -4.51 -14.03 -8.57
N PHE A 274 -4.83 -12.74 -8.50
CA PHE A 274 -3.93 -11.74 -7.93
C PHE A 274 -3.78 -11.93 -6.42
N ALA A 275 -4.85 -12.25 -5.71
CA ALA A 275 -4.80 -12.60 -4.30
C ALA A 275 -3.83 -13.78 -4.07
N GLY A 276 -3.89 -14.84 -4.88
CA GLY A 276 -2.95 -15.97 -4.79
C GLY A 276 -1.49 -15.55 -5.03
N ALA A 277 -1.23 -14.63 -5.96
CA ALA A 277 0.10 -14.08 -6.17
C ALA A 277 0.60 -13.31 -4.94
N VAL A 278 -0.27 -12.49 -4.33
CA VAL A 278 0.06 -11.75 -3.12
C VAL A 278 0.30 -12.69 -1.95
N MET A 279 -0.54 -13.72 -1.74
CA MET A 279 -0.33 -14.72 -0.68
C MET A 279 1.04 -15.38 -0.80
N TYR A 280 1.45 -15.78 -2.03
CA TYR A 280 2.80 -16.31 -2.27
C TYR A 280 3.88 -15.32 -1.83
N VAL A 281 3.79 -14.04 -2.21
CA VAL A 281 4.82 -13.05 -1.83
C VAL A 281 4.83 -12.79 -0.33
N LEU A 282 3.66 -12.70 0.32
CA LEU A 282 3.60 -12.52 1.77
C LEU A 282 4.22 -13.70 2.53
N HIS A 283 4.01 -14.93 2.04
CA HIS A 283 4.65 -16.11 2.61
C HIS A 283 6.16 -16.10 2.39
N GLU A 284 6.61 -15.91 1.14
CA GLU A 284 8.03 -15.93 0.77
C GLU A 284 8.86 -14.80 1.41
N VAL A 285 8.27 -13.64 1.67
CA VAL A 285 9.00 -12.48 2.20
C VAL A 285 8.83 -12.34 3.70
N PHE A 286 7.62 -12.52 4.21
CA PHE A 286 7.25 -12.17 5.59
C PHE A 286 6.82 -13.39 6.44
N ASP A 287 6.82 -14.59 5.84
CA ASP A 287 6.42 -15.82 6.52
C ASP A 287 4.96 -15.79 7.00
N LEU A 288 4.04 -15.37 6.09
CA LEU A 288 2.60 -15.37 6.40
C LEU A 288 2.12 -16.80 6.66
N PRO A 289 1.48 -17.09 7.81
CA PRO A 289 0.92 -18.40 8.11
C PRO A 289 -0.16 -18.82 7.11
N GLU A 290 -0.23 -20.10 6.77
CA GLU A 290 -1.19 -20.63 5.77
C GLU A 290 -2.66 -20.43 6.20
N ASP A 291 -2.95 -20.53 7.50
CA ASP A 291 -4.28 -20.31 8.07
C ASP A 291 -4.77 -18.84 7.95
N LYS A 292 -3.86 -17.91 7.65
CA LYS A 292 -4.15 -16.49 7.38
C LYS A 292 -4.32 -16.18 5.90
N MET A 293 -4.19 -17.16 5.02
CA MET A 293 -4.31 -16.94 3.57
C MET A 293 -5.77 -16.91 3.11
N ILE A 294 -6.12 -15.88 2.36
CA ILE A 294 -7.47 -15.69 1.80
C ILE A 294 -7.65 -16.36 0.43
N ALA A 295 -6.56 -16.81 -0.18
CA ALA A 295 -6.53 -17.55 -1.44
C ALA A 295 -5.34 -18.52 -1.44
N PRO A 296 -5.42 -19.66 -2.17
CA PRO A 296 -4.25 -20.51 -2.39
C PRO A 296 -3.11 -19.75 -3.06
N MET A 297 -1.88 -20.05 -2.69
CA MET A 297 -0.69 -19.46 -3.30
C MET A 297 -0.63 -19.75 -4.81
N ASP A 298 -0.39 -18.72 -5.61
CA ASP A 298 -0.07 -18.83 -7.04
C ASP A 298 1.42 -18.49 -7.23
N GLU A 299 2.25 -19.50 -7.21
CA GLU A 299 3.70 -19.35 -7.28
C GLU A 299 4.15 -18.64 -8.56
N GLN A 300 3.55 -19.00 -9.72
CA GLN A 300 3.97 -18.42 -11.01
C GLN A 300 3.72 -16.89 -11.05
N ARG A 301 2.52 -16.47 -10.62
CA ARG A 301 2.17 -15.03 -10.57
C ARG A 301 2.87 -14.33 -9.42
N GLY A 302 3.08 -15.03 -8.30
CA GLY A 302 3.79 -14.50 -7.14
C GLY A 302 5.27 -14.21 -7.44
N ARG A 303 5.95 -15.08 -8.18
CA ARG A 303 7.33 -14.84 -8.63
C ARG A 303 7.43 -13.61 -9.54
N LEU A 304 6.50 -13.46 -10.49
CA LEU A 304 6.42 -12.26 -11.31
C LEU A 304 6.20 -11.00 -10.46
N LEU A 305 5.27 -11.06 -9.52
CA LEU A 305 4.98 -9.93 -8.64
C LEU A 305 6.20 -9.54 -7.80
N LEU A 306 6.89 -10.52 -7.21
CA LEU A 306 8.10 -10.28 -6.43
C LEU A 306 9.23 -9.69 -7.28
N GLU A 307 9.37 -10.15 -8.53
CA GLU A 307 10.33 -9.57 -9.49
C GLU A 307 10.04 -8.09 -9.76
N GLU A 308 8.77 -7.73 -10.07
CA GLU A 308 8.38 -6.34 -10.30
C GLU A 308 8.63 -5.46 -9.05
N VAL A 309 8.35 -5.98 -7.85
CA VAL A 309 8.58 -5.30 -6.56
C VAL A 309 10.07 -5.03 -6.32
N LEU A 310 10.93 -6.03 -6.52
CA LEU A 310 12.36 -5.90 -6.26
C LEU A 310 13.06 -5.02 -7.31
N ARG A 311 12.58 -5.06 -8.57
CA ARG A 311 13.10 -4.22 -9.65
C ARG A 311 12.72 -2.75 -9.45
N GLY A 312 11.45 -2.45 -9.29
CA GLY A 312 10.92 -1.09 -9.25
C GLY A 312 11.09 -0.37 -7.92
N GLY A 313 11.12 -1.09 -6.80
CA GLY A 313 11.03 -0.49 -5.47
C GLY A 313 9.69 0.23 -5.27
N ASN A 314 9.63 1.12 -4.27
CA ASN A 314 8.40 1.84 -3.96
C ASN A 314 7.97 2.76 -5.11
N PHE A 315 6.76 2.57 -5.64
CA PHE A 315 6.18 3.30 -6.77
C PHE A 315 7.05 3.29 -8.05
N GLY A 316 7.84 2.24 -8.27
CA GLY A 316 8.68 2.12 -9.48
C GLY A 316 9.79 3.16 -9.61
N GLN A 317 10.08 3.94 -8.55
CA GLN A 317 11.03 5.07 -8.58
C GLN A 317 12.48 4.65 -8.86
N HIS A 318 12.79 3.37 -8.69
CA HIS A 318 14.14 2.82 -8.89
C HIS A 318 14.24 1.91 -10.11
N ASP A 319 13.24 1.91 -11.01
CA ASP A 319 13.29 1.15 -12.26
C ASP A 319 14.13 1.93 -13.27
N GLU A 320 15.34 1.41 -13.57
CA GLU A 320 16.30 2.04 -14.49
C GLU A 320 15.74 2.17 -15.92
N SER A 321 14.77 1.34 -16.30
CA SER A 321 14.10 1.45 -17.59
C SER A 321 13.31 2.75 -17.76
N HIS A 322 13.00 3.43 -16.66
CA HIS A 322 12.27 4.70 -16.65
C HIS A 322 13.17 5.92 -16.95
N HIS A 323 14.48 5.82 -16.78
CA HIS A 323 15.39 6.97 -16.95
C HIS A 323 15.49 7.51 -18.38
N HIS A 324 15.16 6.71 -19.38
CA HIS A 324 15.28 7.08 -20.80
C HIS A 324 14.00 7.68 -21.41
N LEU A 325 12.85 7.59 -20.71
CA LEU A 325 11.55 8.00 -21.22
C LEU A 325 10.90 9.05 -20.29
N GLN A 326 11.33 10.30 -20.43
CA GLN A 326 10.78 11.42 -19.66
C GLN A 326 9.55 12.05 -20.34
N GLY A 327 8.62 12.61 -19.54
CA GLY A 327 7.42 13.29 -20.01
C GLY A 327 6.19 12.39 -20.19
N ALA A 328 5.05 13.00 -20.50
CA ALA A 328 3.75 12.31 -20.59
C ALA A 328 3.71 11.17 -21.62
N VAL A 329 4.43 11.31 -22.73
CA VAL A 329 4.51 10.27 -23.77
C VAL A 329 5.34 9.09 -23.28
N GLY A 330 6.48 9.35 -22.62
CA GLY A 330 7.32 8.30 -22.04
C GLY A 330 6.59 7.48 -20.98
N HIS A 331 5.89 8.13 -20.06
CA HIS A 331 5.05 7.47 -19.08
C HIS A 331 3.95 6.58 -19.71
N ASN A 332 3.32 7.04 -20.79
CA ASN A 332 2.31 6.25 -21.49
C ASN A 332 2.92 4.99 -22.16
N ILE A 333 4.10 5.10 -22.75
CA ILE A 333 4.81 3.96 -23.35
C ILE A 333 5.16 2.92 -22.28
N LEU A 334 5.70 3.35 -21.14
CA LEU A 334 6.05 2.46 -20.03
C LEU A 334 4.83 1.71 -19.47
N ARG A 335 3.68 2.40 -19.37
CA ARG A 335 2.41 1.77 -18.96
C ARG A 335 1.95 0.72 -19.97
N LEU A 336 1.97 1.03 -21.27
CA LEU A 336 1.60 0.06 -22.30
C LEU A 336 2.53 -1.16 -22.31
N GLN A 337 3.84 -0.97 -22.11
CA GLN A 337 4.79 -2.09 -21.99
C GLN A 337 4.46 -2.96 -20.77
N ARG A 338 4.07 -2.35 -19.64
CA ARG A 338 3.65 -3.06 -18.43
C ARG A 338 2.35 -3.82 -18.65
N ASP A 339 1.35 -3.19 -19.26
CA ASP A 339 0.07 -3.84 -19.62
C ASP A 339 0.32 -5.05 -20.52
N PHE A 340 1.23 -4.93 -21.51
CA PHE A 340 1.56 -6.04 -22.39
C PHE A 340 2.24 -7.21 -21.64
N ARG A 341 3.15 -6.93 -20.69
CA ARG A 341 3.75 -7.96 -19.84
C ARG A 341 2.73 -8.64 -18.95
N LEU A 342 1.77 -7.87 -18.41
CA LEU A 342 0.74 -8.36 -17.50
C LEU A 342 -0.45 -9.03 -18.23
N LEU A 343 -0.60 -8.81 -19.54
CA LEU A 343 -1.71 -9.32 -20.35
C LEU A 343 -1.88 -10.84 -20.24
N ARG A 344 -0.79 -11.59 -20.23
CA ARG A 344 -0.82 -13.06 -20.09
C ARG A 344 -1.38 -13.51 -18.72
N TYR A 345 -1.18 -12.71 -17.69
CA TYR A 345 -1.48 -13.05 -16.30
C TYR A 345 -2.82 -12.47 -15.84
N TYR A 346 -3.15 -11.27 -16.31
CA TYR A 346 -4.33 -10.48 -15.90
C TYR A 346 -4.99 -9.83 -17.13
N PRO A 347 -5.53 -10.63 -18.08
CA PRO A 347 -5.98 -10.10 -19.39
C PRO A 347 -7.11 -9.10 -19.27
N GLU A 348 -8.04 -9.30 -18.35
CA GLU A 348 -9.23 -8.43 -18.21
C GLU A 348 -8.86 -7.00 -17.82
N GLU A 349 -7.95 -6.86 -16.86
CA GLU A 349 -7.52 -5.54 -16.38
C GLU A 349 -6.52 -4.89 -17.34
N ALA A 350 -5.56 -5.68 -17.87
CA ALA A 350 -4.57 -5.18 -18.85
C ALA A 350 -5.22 -4.67 -20.14
N LEU A 351 -6.31 -5.31 -20.60
CA LEU A 351 -7.09 -4.83 -21.75
C LEU A 351 -7.96 -3.63 -21.40
N ALA A 352 -8.49 -3.56 -20.18
CA ALA A 352 -9.36 -2.45 -19.75
C ALA A 352 -8.60 -1.16 -19.47
N GLU A 353 -7.34 -1.24 -19.02
CA GLU A 353 -6.54 -0.08 -18.60
C GLU A 353 -6.44 1.02 -19.66
N PRO A 354 -6.04 0.77 -20.92
CA PRO A 354 -5.92 1.81 -21.93
C PRO A 354 -7.25 2.52 -22.22
N PHE A 355 -8.36 1.77 -22.23
CA PHE A 355 -9.71 2.32 -22.45
C PHE A 355 -10.16 3.16 -21.26
N PHE A 356 -9.94 2.66 -20.04
CA PHE A 356 -10.25 3.40 -18.83
C PHE A 356 -9.46 4.72 -18.79
N ARG A 357 -8.17 4.71 -19.11
CA ARG A 357 -7.30 5.88 -19.12
C ARG A 357 -7.78 6.93 -20.13
N LEU A 358 -8.14 6.51 -21.34
CA LEU A 358 -8.71 7.42 -22.34
C LEU A 358 -10.04 8.02 -21.85
N TRP A 359 -10.93 7.18 -21.34
CA TRP A 359 -12.20 7.63 -20.77
C TRP A 359 -11.99 8.59 -19.61
N HIS A 360 -11.08 8.27 -18.68
CA HIS A 360 -10.77 9.09 -17.52
C HIS A 360 -10.16 10.45 -17.92
N PHE A 361 -9.32 10.47 -18.96
CA PHE A 361 -8.81 11.72 -19.52
C PHE A 361 -9.95 12.63 -20.01
N ILE A 362 -10.88 12.09 -20.79
CA ILE A 362 -12.06 12.84 -21.29
C ILE A 362 -12.96 13.26 -20.11
N TRP A 363 -13.16 12.37 -19.15
CA TRP A 363 -13.96 12.66 -17.95
C TRP A 363 -13.37 13.82 -17.15
N ARG A 364 -12.05 13.84 -16.93
CA ARG A 364 -11.36 14.95 -16.25
C ARG A 364 -11.52 16.28 -16.94
N GLN A 365 -11.49 16.33 -18.27
CA GLN A 365 -11.71 17.58 -19.03
C GLN A 365 -13.12 18.15 -18.83
N ARG A 366 -14.11 17.27 -18.62
CA ARG A 366 -15.50 17.69 -18.38
C ARG A 366 -15.79 18.09 -16.93
N HIS A 367 -14.92 17.65 -16.00
CA HIS A 367 -15.07 17.89 -14.57
C HIS A 367 -13.90 18.75 -14.02
N ALA A 368 -13.13 19.38 -14.89
CA ALA A 368 -12.06 20.31 -14.55
C ALA A 368 -12.60 21.66 -14.04
#